data_532fbca699dccba8e33b305caba1945f
#
_entry.id   532fbca699dccba8e33b305caba1945f
#
_cell.length_a   1.000
_cell.length_b   1.000
_cell.length_c   1.000
_cell.angle_alpha   90.00
_cell.angle_beta   90.00
_cell.angle_gamma   90.00
#
_symmetry.space_group_name_H-M   'P 1'
#
loop_
_entity.id
_entity.type
_entity.pdbx_description
1 polymer ?
#
loop_
_entity_poly.entity_id
_entity_poly.type
_entity_poly.pdbx_seq_one_letter_code
_entity_poly.pdbx_strand_id
1 'polypeptide(L)'
;MNPINIDYYDQNADRLSQQYNSVSFDQVHNSWSNLLPDSGMVLDVGCGSGRDASALANKNLNVIAIDPSQQLLNKAKKQFSSPNITWLNDSLPKLSNVYKLDTKFDFILLSAVWMHIPSSERQRCFRKLAHLLNPNGVLVITLRHGNSPDDRLMYPVNQDEIKEFASNQGLVMESLNDPTQPDKLKRDEVSWETVALKLPDDGTGAFPLIRNIVTNDNKSSTYKLALLRSLIRIAEGHPGAALSRSPTHIELPLGLIALYWVKLYQPLINKYDIQQSSNAKKGLGFIKEDGWNALPELAFNDLSIGNKFTEPSEANAINNTIRDAAKTIRTMPVTYITIPGTKETVFNAEYTRGKTPHPLELNANYFASIGTFQVPINIWDNLTKYSVWIEPALINEWISTMSAYKLNQEKQFSKIDYLSALEWIDPVRSTNRVRTRVQELIHQNNSVYCCWSSTGIKSSSRYAIDHCFPYARWPNNDLWNLLPTKESINASKSDKLPSALKLGQSKKQIIDWWQMAWETNHKEFFTQANLSLPQLHINCDSYDDIFEAMMLQRARIREIQQLQEWG
;
A
#
# COMPACT_ATOMS: atom_id res chain seq x y z
N MET A 1 -9.77 -32.90 0.88
CA MET A 1 -10.31 -33.68 2.03
C MET A 1 -9.83 -35.12 1.92
N ASN A 2 -9.68 -35.83 3.04
CA ASN A 2 -9.23 -37.23 3.04
C ASN A 2 -10.32 -38.14 2.43
N PRO A 3 -9.99 -39.09 1.55
CA PRO A 3 -10.96 -40.05 0.97
C PRO A 3 -11.81 -40.80 2.01
N ILE A 4 -11.21 -41.19 3.14
CA ILE A 4 -11.91 -41.89 4.22
C ILE A 4 -13.11 -41.06 4.74
N ASN A 5 -12.92 -39.75 4.92
CA ASN A 5 -14.00 -38.89 5.33
C ASN A 5 -15.09 -38.73 4.25
N ILE A 6 -14.70 -38.69 2.97
CA ILE A 6 -15.67 -38.57 1.87
C ILE A 6 -16.54 -39.84 1.82
N ASP A 7 -15.91 -41.01 1.89
CA ASP A 7 -16.62 -42.31 1.89
C ASP A 7 -17.57 -42.40 3.11
N TYR A 8 -17.14 -41.98 4.29
CA TYR A 8 -17.99 -41.96 5.47
C TYR A 8 -19.23 -41.07 5.28
N TYR A 9 -19.04 -39.83 4.74
CA TYR A 9 -20.13 -38.90 4.48
C TYR A 9 -21.10 -39.42 3.41
N ASP A 10 -20.59 -40.06 2.37
CA ASP A 10 -21.42 -40.69 1.31
C ASP A 10 -22.25 -41.85 1.87
N GLN A 11 -21.68 -42.74 2.65
CA GLN A 11 -22.37 -43.89 3.24
C GLN A 11 -23.43 -43.48 4.28
N ASN A 12 -23.22 -42.39 5.00
CA ASN A 12 -24.09 -41.91 6.08
C ASN A 12 -24.97 -40.71 5.67
N ALA A 13 -25.08 -40.37 4.40
CA ALA A 13 -25.70 -39.15 3.93
C ALA A 13 -27.16 -38.98 4.39
N ASP A 14 -27.95 -40.06 4.48
CA ASP A 14 -29.33 -39.98 4.98
C ASP A 14 -29.43 -39.56 6.43
N ARG A 15 -28.71 -40.26 7.29
CA ARG A 15 -28.69 -40.02 8.73
C ARG A 15 -28.14 -38.62 9.04
N LEU A 16 -27.02 -38.26 8.41
CA LEU A 16 -26.35 -36.99 8.65
C LEU A 16 -27.17 -35.80 8.15
N SER A 17 -27.82 -35.93 6.99
CA SER A 17 -28.70 -34.90 6.46
C SER A 17 -29.89 -34.62 7.40
N GLN A 18 -30.53 -35.67 7.92
CA GLN A 18 -31.61 -35.52 8.92
C GLN A 18 -31.10 -34.83 10.20
N GLN A 19 -29.95 -35.28 10.72
CA GLN A 19 -29.34 -34.73 11.92
C GLN A 19 -28.97 -33.24 11.77
N TYR A 20 -28.35 -32.86 10.64
CA TYR A 20 -27.94 -31.47 10.42
C TYR A 20 -29.14 -30.55 10.20
N ASN A 21 -30.18 -31.03 9.57
CA ASN A 21 -31.40 -30.27 9.33
C ASN A 21 -32.33 -30.21 10.56
N SER A 22 -32.05 -30.95 11.63
CA SER A 22 -32.83 -30.87 12.89
C SER A 22 -32.59 -29.59 13.70
N VAL A 23 -31.53 -28.83 13.36
CA VAL A 23 -31.18 -27.55 14.01
C VAL A 23 -31.21 -26.45 12.96
N SER A 24 -31.88 -25.33 13.24
CA SER A 24 -31.99 -24.22 12.28
C SER A 24 -30.66 -23.45 12.10
N PHE A 25 -30.54 -22.75 10.97
CA PHE A 25 -29.42 -21.85 10.70
C PHE A 25 -29.20 -20.85 11.84
N ASP A 26 -30.25 -20.16 12.26
CA ASP A 26 -30.14 -19.11 13.28
C ASP A 26 -29.72 -19.68 14.67
N GLN A 27 -30.14 -20.90 15.00
CA GLN A 27 -29.68 -21.57 16.22
C GLN A 27 -28.19 -21.87 16.20
N VAL A 28 -27.63 -22.20 15.05
CA VAL A 28 -26.20 -22.55 14.89
C VAL A 28 -25.31 -21.32 14.74
N HIS A 29 -25.82 -20.28 14.06
CA HIS A 29 -24.99 -19.19 13.52
C HIS A 29 -25.34 -17.81 14.11
N ASN A 30 -26.02 -17.76 15.25
CA ASN A 30 -26.44 -16.51 15.89
C ASN A 30 -25.27 -15.54 16.19
N SER A 31 -24.09 -16.08 16.51
CA SER A 31 -22.92 -15.27 16.90
C SER A 31 -22.34 -14.41 15.77
N TRP A 32 -22.62 -14.73 14.52
CA TRP A 32 -22.05 -14.05 13.36
C TRP A 32 -23.04 -13.68 12.25
N SER A 33 -24.32 -14.05 12.38
CA SER A 33 -25.34 -13.79 11.33
C SER A 33 -25.50 -12.31 10.99
N ASN A 34 -25.14 -11.40 11.89
CA ASN A 34 -25.08 -9.96 11.70
C ASN A 34 -23.93 -9.48 10.80
N LEU A 35 -22.97 -10.35 10.48
CA LEU A 35 -21.87 -10.05 9.57
C LEU A 35 -22.21 -10.36 8.11
N LEU A 36 -23.39 -10.92 7.84
CA LEU A 36 -23.84 -11.20 6.47
C LEU A 36 -24.08 -9.89 5.71
N PRO A 37 -23.67 -9.82 4.44
CA PRO A 37 -24.01 -8.68 3.59
C PRO A 37 -25.50 -8.70 3.22
N ASP A 38 -26.08 -7.55 2.90
CA ASP A 38 -27.46 -7.43 2.45
C ASP A 38 -27.69 -8.06 1.06
N SER A 39 -26.64 -8.17 0.27
CA SER A 39 -26.62 -8.80 -1.06
C SER A 39 -25.19 -9.20 -1.44
N GLY A 40 -25.03 -10.08 -2.41
CA GLY A 40 -23.70 -10.44 -2.92
C GLY A 40 -23.51 -11.95 -3.10
N MET A 41 -22.25 -12.33 -3.33
CA MET A 41 -21.81 -13.71 -3.56
C MET A 41 -21.32 -14.36 -2.28
N VAL A 42 -21.81 -15.54 -1.98
CA VAL A 42 -21.40 -16.34 -0.81
C VAL A 42 -20.84 -17.67 -1.24
N LEU A 43 -19.74 -18.10 -0.60
CA LEU A 43 -19.18 -19.44 -0.72
C LEU A 43 -19.45 -20.23 0.57
N ASP A 44 -20.22 -21.28 0.49
CA ASP A 44 -20.44 -22.24 1.57
C ASP A 44 -19.54 -23.48 1.33
N VAL A 45 -18.47 -23.58 2.11
CA VAL A 45 -17.45 -24.62 1.98
C VAL A 45 -17.76 -25.79 2.91
N GLY A 46 -18.01 -26.96 2.34
CA GLY A 46 -18.49 -28.14 3.08
C GLY A 46 -19.94 -27.98 3.48
N CYS A 47 -20.80 -27.65 2.50
CA CYS A 47 -22.22 -27.32 2.71
C CYS A 47 -23.07 -28.48 3.25
N GLY A 48 -22.55 -29.70 3.22
CA GLY A 48 -23.20 -30.90 3.77
C GLY A 48 -24.62 -31.10 3.29
N SER A 49 -25.58 -31.04 4.22
CA SER A 49 -27.02 -31.21 3.93
C SER A 49 -27.65 -30.03 3.16
N GLY A 50 -26.94 -28.92 2.97
CA GLY A 50 -27.45 -27.72 2.29
C GLY A 50 -28.26 -26.77 3.15
N ARG A 51 -28.39 -27.02 4.47
CA ARG A 51 -29.13 -26.16 5.41
C ARG A 51 -28.65 -24.71 5.34
N ASP A 52 -27.33 -24.49 5.46
CA ASP A 52 -26.75 -23.15 5.51
C ASP A 52 -26.86 -22.46 4.16
N ALA A 53 -26.56 -23.15 3.06
CA ALA A 53 -26.74 -22.63 1.70
C ALA A 53 -28.18 -22.19 1.44
N SER A 54 -29.19 -22.97 1.87
CA SER A 54 -30.60 -22.62 1.72
C SER A 54 -30.99 -21.40 2.54
N ALA A 55 -30.55 -21.31 3.79
CA ALA A 55 -30.84 -20.16 4.65
C ALA A 55 -30.21 -18.87 4.10
N LEU A 56 -28.98 -18.94 3.59
CA LEU A 56 -28.30 -17.80 2.94
C LEU A 56 -29.02 -17.36 1.66
N ALA A 57 -29.45 -18.30 0.81
CA ALA A 57 -30.19 -17.99 -0.40
C ALA A 57 -31.55 -17.32 -0.10
N ASN A 58 -32.22 -17.72 0.99
CA ASN A 58 -33.47 -17.09 1.45
C ASN A 58 -33.28 -15.65 1.97
N LYS A 59 -32.02 -15.22 2.22
CA LYS A 59 -31.66 -13.85 2.55
C LYS A 59 -31.21 -13.03 1.32
N ASN A 60 -31.61 -13.43 0.11
CA ASN A 60 -31.29 -12.79 -1.18
C ASN A 60 -29.78 -12.82 -1.55
N LEU A 61 -29.04 -13.80 -1.03
CA LEU A 61 -27.63 -14.00 -1.38
C LEU A 61 -27.48 -15.03 -2.51
N ASN A 62 -26.52 -14.84 -3.39
CA ASN A 62 -26.15 -15.82 -4.41
C ASN A 62 -25.11 -16.78 -3.84
N VAL A 63 -25.47 -18.03 -3.67
CA VAL A 63 -24.66 -19.02 -2.94
C VAL A 63 -24.01 -20.00 -3.90
N ILE A 64 -22.67 -20.11 -3.80
CA ILE A 64 -21.93 -21.26 -4.33
C ILE A 64 -21.71 -22.22 -3.18
N ALA A 65 -22.40 -23.36 -3.19
CA ALA A 65 -22.33 -24.37 -2.15
C ALA A 65 -21.48 -25.55 -2.62
N ILE A 66 -20.43 -25.86 -1.89
CA ILE A 66 -19.52 -26.94 -2.28
C ILE A 66 -19.40 -28.01 -1.20
N ASP A 67 -19.35 -29.26 -1.62
CA ASP A 67 -19.07 -30.41 -0.77
C ASP A 67 -18.36 -31.51 -1.59
N PRO A 68 -17.42 -32.27 -1.01
CA PRO A 68 -16.80 -33.42 -1.68
C PRO A 68 -17.73 -34.63 -1.73
N SER A 69 -18.69 -34.79 -0.80
CA SER A 69 -19.66 -35.88 -0.79
C SER A 69 -20.73 -35.67 -1.86
N GLN A 70 -20.72 -36.53 -2.87
CA GLN A 70 -21.72 -36.46 -3.94
C GLN A 70 -23.12 -36.82 -3.43
N GLN A 71 -23.22 -37.73 -2.45
CA GLN A 71 -24.49 -38.15 -1.88
C GLN A 71 -25.16 -37.02 -1.07
N LEU A 72 -24.38 -36.28 -0.25
CA LEU A 72 -24.90 -35.12 0.46
C LEU A 72 -25.36 -34.02 -0.51
N LEU A 73 -24.57 -33.72 -1.54
CA LEU A 73 -24.95 -32.73 -2.57
C LEU A 73 -26.23 -33.13 -3.30
N ASN A 74 -26.39 -34.41 -3.65
CA ASN A 74 -27.61 -34.89 -4.31
C ASN A 74 -28.85 -34.70 -3.42
N LYS A 75 -28.70 -34.94 -2.10
CA LYS A 75 -29.77 -34.72 -1.13
C LYS A 75 -30.08 -33.24 -0.95
N ALA A 76 -29.04 -32.40 -0.79
CA ALA A 76 -29.18 -30.96 -0.68
C ALA A 76 -29.92 -30.37 -1.89
N LYS A 77 -29.53 -30.73 -3.11
CA LYS A 77 -30.18 -30.32 -4.36
C LYS A 77 -31.64 -30.74 -4.43
N LYS A 78 -31.97 -31.96 -3.98
CA LYS A 78 -33.34 -32.46 -3.97
C LYS A 78 -34.22 -31.77 -2.93
N GLN A 79 -33.63 -31.44 -1.76
CA GLN A 79 -34.35 -30.85 -0.65
C GLN A 79 -34.53 -29.35 -0.80
N PHE A 80 -33.52 -28.66 -1.31
CA PHE A 80 -33.47 -27.20 -1.39
C PHE A 80 -33.33 -26.75 -2.85
N SER A 81 -34.47 -26.48 -3.49
CA SER A 81 -34.50 -25.95 -4.86
C SER A 81 -34.57 -24.43 -4.80
N SER A 82 -33.48 -23.73 -5.13
CA SER A 82 -33.46 -22.28 -5.25
C SER A 82 -32.59 -21.87 -6.44
N PRO A 83 -33.05 -20.89 -7.27
CA PRO A 83 -32.24 -20.37 -8.37
C PRO A 83 -30.97 -19.66 -7.89
N ASN A 84 -30.92 -19.24 -6.63
CA ASN A 84 -29.80 -18.52 -6.03
C ASN A 84 -28.73 -19.46 -5.48
N ILE A 85 -28.84 -20.80 -5.67
CA ILE A 85 -27.84 -21.74 -5.18
C ILE A 85 -27.24 -22.50 -6.36
N THR A 86 -25.92 -22.41 -6.50
CA THR A 86 -25.13 -23.25 -7.39
C THR A 86 -24.39 -24.31 -6.57
N TRP A 87 -24.71 -25.58 -6.83
CA TRP A 87 -24.13 -26.72 -6.13
C TRP A 87 -22.97 -27.29 -6.93
N LEU A 88 -21.77 -27.39 -6.33
CA LEU A 88 -20.58 -27.91 -7.00
C LEU A 88 -19.91 -29.00 -6.14
N ASN A 89 -19.48 -30.09 -6.80
CA ASN A 89 -18.59 -31.05 -6.15
C ASN A 89 -17.17 -30.48 -6.18
N ASP A 90 -16.68 -30.05 -5.02
CA ASP A 90 -15.33 -29.49 -4.84
C ASP A 90 -14.91 -29.57 -3.38
N SER A 91 -13.63 -29.39 -3.09
CA SER A 91 -13.11 -29.42 -1.73
C SER A 91 -11.79 -28.68 -1.56
N LEU A 92 -11.50 -28.27 -0.31
CA LEU A 92 -10.15 -27.88 0.12
C LEU A 92 -9.19 -29.09 0.07
N PRO A 93 -7.93 -28.87 -0.27
CA PRO A 93 -7.27 -27.62 -0.60
C PRO A 93 -7.34 -27.22 -2.07
N LYS A 94 -7.99 -28.00 -2.95
CA LYS A 94 -7.95 -27.76 -4.39
C LYS A 94 -8.84 -26.60 -4.82
N LEU A 95 -10.13 -26.62 -4.51
CA LEU A 95 -11.13 -25.64 -4.94
C LEU A 95 -11.13 -25.42 -6.47
N SER A 96 -10.92 -26.51 -7.22
CA SER A 96 -10.68 -26.44 -8.67
C SER A 96 -11.85 -25.90 -9.46
N ASN A 97 -13.08 -26.25 -9.06
CA ASN A 97 -14.29 -25.80 -9.73
C ASN A 97 -14.68 -24.39 -9.28
N VAL A 98 -14.43 -24.02 -8.03
CA VAL A 98 -14.63 -22.65 -7.54
C VAL A 98 -13.72 -21.68 -8.29
N TYR A 99 -12.43 -21.99 -8.44
CA TYR A 99 -11.49 -21.13 -9.18
C TYR A 99 -11.82 -20.97 -10.67
N LYS A 100 -12.50 -21.93 -11.29
CA LYS A 100 -12.96 -21.81 -12.69
C LYS A 100 -14.07 -20.79 -12.88
N LEU A 101 -14.78 -20.42 -11.79
CA LEU A 101 -15.85 -19.43 -11.86
C LEU A 101 -15.30 -18.00 -12.00
N ASP A 102 -14.00 -17.79 -11.75
CA ASP A 102 -13.33 -16.48 -11.77
C ASP A 102 -14.10 -15.43 -10.97
N THR A 103 -14.60 -15.82 -9.79
CA THR A 103 -15.47 -15.03 -8.92
C THR A 103 -14.84 -14.88 -7.54
N LYS A 104 -15.06 -13.73 -6.94
CA LYS A 104 -14.75 -13.43 -5.53
C LYS A 104 -16.03 -13.40 -4.71
N PHE A 105 -15.88 -13.47 -3.38
CA PHE A 105 -17.02 -13.65 -2.48
C PHE A 105 -17.05 -12.54 -1.42
N ASP A 106 -18.24 -12.06 -1.14
CA ASP A 106 -18.53 -11.09 -0.09
C ASP A 106 -18.61 -11.78 1.28
N PHE A 107 -18.90 -13.07 1.27
CA PHE A 107 -18.91 -13.90 2.48
C PHE A 107 -18.46 -15.32 2.17
N ILE A 108 -17.57 -15.87 3.02
CA ILE A 108 -17.13 -17.27 2.93
C ILE A 108 -17.40 -17.95 4.27
N LEU A 109 -18.12 -19.05 4.25
CA LEU A 109 -18.44 -19.85 5.43
C LEU A 109 -17.69 -21.19 5.40
N LEU A 110 -17.02 -21.51 6.48
CA LEU A 110 -16.54 -22.86 6.80
C LEU A 110 -17.18 -23.30 8.12
N SER A 111 -18.34 -23.93 8.03
CA SER A 111 -19.06 -24.46 9.18
C SER A 111 -18.68 -25.92 9.44
N ALA A 112 -17.97 -26.17 10.52
CA ALA A 112 -17.53 -27.52 10.92
C ALA A 112 -16.66 -28.25 9.88
N VAL A 113 -15.76 -27.56 9.21
CA VAL A 113 -14.91 -28.10 8.12
C VAL A 113 -13.43 -28.15 8.52
N TRP A 114 -12.95 -27.15 9.27
CA TRP A 114 -11.52 -26.92 9.48
C TRP A 114 -10.79 -28.12 10.12
N MET A 115 -11.43 -28.83 11.05
CA MET A 115 -10.90 -30.04 11.70
C MET A 115 -10.69 -31.24 10.75
N HIS A 116 -11.28 -31.22 9.56
CA HIS A 116 -11.06 -32.27 8.55
C HIS A 116 -9.82 -32.03 7.67
N ILE A 117 -9.15 -30.90 7.83
CA ILE A 117 -7.98 -30.52 7.07
C ILE A 117 -6.72 -30.85 7.89
N PRO A 118 -5.80 -31.68 7.35
CA PRO A 118 -4.50 -31.92 7.98
C PRO A 118 -3.72 -30.63 8.20
N SER A 119 -2.99 -30.50 9.30
CA SER A 119 -2.22 -29.28 9.62
C SER A 119 -1.26 -28.87 8.50
N SER A 120 -0.65 -29.84 7.81
CA SER A 120 0.25 -29.59 6.68
C SER A 120 -0.40 -28.90 5.47
N GLU A 121 -1.74 -28.97 5.33
CA GLU A 121 -2.47 -28.38 4.20
C GLU A 121 -3.20 -27.07 4.60
N ARG A 122 -3.31 -26.75 5.89
CA ARG A 122 -4.14 -25.63 6.38
C ARG A 122 -3.67 -24.27 5.91
N GLN A 123 -2.36 -24.02 5.93
CA GLN A 123 -1.81 -22.75 5.44
C GLN A 123 -2.17 -22.51 3.97
N ARG A 124 -2.10 -23.57 3.15
CA ARG A 124 -2.48 -23.51 1.74
C ARG A 124 -3.98 -23.28 1.55
N CYS A 125 -4.81 -23.96 2.35
CA CYS A 125 -6.26 -23.74 2.36
C CYS A 125 -6.61 -22.30 2.73
N PHE A 126 -6.04 -21.81 3.83
CA PHE A 126 -6.29 -20.46 4.31
C PHE A 126 -5.92 -19.39 3.28
N ARG A 127 -4.74 -19.51 2.67
CA ARG A 127 -4.30 -18.58 1.61
C ARG A 127 -5.29 -18.53 0.45
N LYS A 128 -5.82 -19.69 0.02
CA LYS A 128 -6.81 -19.74 -1.06
C LYS A 128 -8.12 -19.08 -0.69
N LEU A 129 -8.61 -19.31 0.53
CA LEU A 129 -9.83 -18.66 1.03
C LEU A 129 -9.65 -17.14 1.14
N ALA A 130 -8.54 -16.68 1.71
CA ALA A 130 -8.21 -15.26 1.77
C ALA A 130 -8.13 -14.61 0.38
N HIS A 131 -7.62 -15.32 -0.62
CA HIS A 131 -7.56 -14.86 -2.00
C HIS A 131 -8.94 -14.76 -2.67
N LEU A 132 -9.91 -15.56 -2.26
CA LEU A 132 -11.27 -15.55 -2.80
C LEU A 132 -12.17 -14.46 -2.18
N LEU A 133 -11.73 -13.76 -1.13
CA LEU A 133 -12.49 -12.65 -0.55
C LEU A 133 -12.52 -11.43 -1.45
N ASN A 134 -13.69 -10.82 -1.56
CA ASN A 134 -13.84 -9.45 -2.05
C ASN A 134 -13.21 -8.44 -1.05
N PRO A 135 -12.87 -7.22 -1.48
CA PRO A 135 -12.74 -6.09 -0.56
C PRO A 135 -14.00 -6.00 0.33
N ASN A 136 -13.82 -5.81 1.64
CA ASN A 136 -14.89 -5.85 2.66
C ASN A 136 -15.54 -7.23 2.88
N GLY A 137 -15.10 -8.27 2.17
CA GLY A 137 -15.59 -9.63 2.37
C GLY A 137 -15.20 -10.20 3.73
N VAL A 138 -16.05 -11.08 4.28
CA VAL A 138 -15.85 -11.73 5.58
C VAL A 138 -15.68 -13.23 5.39
N LEU A 139 -14.65 -13.81 6.02
CA LEU A 139 -14.46 -15.26 6.14
C LEU A 139 -14.80 -15.69 7.57
N VAL A 140 -15.78 -16.58 7.73
CA VAL A 140 -16.13 -17.17 9.02
C VAL A 140 -15.70 -18.64 9.05
N ILE A 141 -14.98 -18.99 10.11
CA ILE A 141 -14.55 -20.37 10.36
C ILE A 141 -15.03 -20.79 11.74
N THR A 142 -15.75 -21.93 11.81
CA THR A 142 -16.08 -22.57 13.08
C THR A 142 -15.12 -23.71 13.37
N LEU A 143 -14.55 -23.72 14.56
CA LEU A 143 -13.58 -24.69 15.05
C LEU A 143 -14.26 -25.63 16.03
N ARG A 144 -14.29 -26.92 15.72
CA ARG A 144 -14.82 -27.95 16.60
C ARG A 144 -13.71 -28.59 17.43
N HIS A 145 -13.87 -28.58 18.74
CA HIS A 145 -13.01 -29.28 19.67
C HIS A 145 -13.69 -30.57 20.20
N GLY A 146 -12.88 -31.48 20.69
CA GLY A 146 -13.30 -32.78 21.20
C GLY A 146 -13.10 -33.93 20.21
N ASN A 147 -13.14 -35.14 20.72
CA ASN A 147 -12.89 -36.36 19.96
C ASN A 147 -13.90 -36.58 18.83
N SER A 148 -13.48 -37.28 17.76
CA SER A 148 -14.42 -37.75 16.76
C SER A 148 -15.40 -38.75 17.38
N PRO A 149 -16.70 -38.62 17.17
CA PRO A 149 -17.69 -39.56 17.71
C PRO A 149 -17.79 -40.87 16.91
N ASP A 150 -17.05 -40.96 15.80
CA ASP A 150 -17.13 -42.03 14.82
C ASP A 150 -15.81 -42.15 14.02
N ASP A 151 -15.79 -42.91 12.91
CA ASP A 151 -14.60 -43.19 12.10
C ASP A 151 -14.06 -41.99 11.28
N ARG A 152 -14.64 -40.82 11.40
CA ARG A 152 -14.14 -39.62 10.71
C ARG A 152 -12.79 -39.17 11.28
N LEU A 153 -11.87 -38.89 10.40
CA LEU A 153 -10.60 -38.28 10.76
C LEU A 153 -10.81 -36.80 11.11
N MET A 154 -10.55 -36.45 12.35
CA MET A 154 -10.57 -35.06 12.84
C MET A 154 -9.23 -34.74 13.49
N TYR A 155 -8.69 -33.59 13.13
CA TYR A 155 -7.40 -33.11 13.66
C TYR A 155 -7.63 -32.00 14.67
N PRO A 156 -6.79 -31.88 15.70
CA PRO A 156 -6.86 -30.76 16.64
C PRO A 156 -6.79 -29.41 15.91
N VAL A 157 -7.55 -28.45 16.38
CA VAL A 157 -7.63 -27.09 15.84
C VAL A 157 -7.48 -26.08 16.95
N ASN A 158 -6.97 -24.88 16.67
CA ASN A 158 -6.96 -23.77 17.61
C ASN A 158 -7.02 -22.42 16.88
N GLN A 159 -7.37 -21.37 17.61
CA GLN A 159 -7.45 -20.02 17.09
C GLN A 159 -6.08 -19.39 16.80
N ASP A 160 -5.03 -19.76 17.52
CA ASP A 160 -3.69 -19.18 17.35
C ASP A 160 -3.11 -19.50 15.97
N GLU A 161 -3.37 -20.73 15.47
CA GLU A 161 -3.00 -21.12 14.10
C GLU A 161 -3.70 -20.23 13.06
N ILE A 162 -5.01 -19.98 13.24
CA ILE A 162 -5.78 -19.09 12.34
C ILE A 162 -5.27 -17.66 12.42
N LYS A 163 -4.94 -17.18 13.63
CA LYS A 163 -4.39 -15.84 13.86
C LYS A 163 -3.05 -15.65 13.16
N GLU A 164 -2.17 -16.65 13.20
CA GLU A 164 -0.91 -16.63 12.47
C GLU A 164 -1.14 -16.57 10.95
N PHE A 165 -2.02 -17.42 10.42
CA PHE A 165 -2.36 -17.41 8.99
C PHE A 165 -3.01 -16.10 8.57
N ALA A 166 -3.87 -15.52 9.40
CA ALA A 166 -4.50 -14.23 9.17
C ALA A 166 -3.44 -13.12 9.06
N SER A 167 -2.52 -13.07 10.01
CA SER A 167 -1.41 -12.11 10.00
C SER A 167 -0.57 -12.22 8.73
N ASN A 168 -0.23 -13.46 8.32
CA ASN A 168 0.54 -13.73 7.10
C ASN A 168 -0.19 -13.33 5.80
N GLN A 169 -1.52 -13.23 5.84
CA GLN A 169 -2.35 -12.80 4.71
C GLN A 169 -2.89 -11.38 4.86
N GLY A 170 -2.46 -10.64 5.90
CA GLY A 170 -2.92 -9.28 6.18
C GLY A 170 -4.41 -9.19 6.50
N LEU A 171 -4.98 -10.24 7.12
CA LEU A 171 -6.36 -10.24 7.62
C LEU A 171 -6.39 -9.88 9.10
N VAL A 172 -7.44 -9.21 9.52
CA VAL A 172 -7.77 -9.00 10.94
C VAL A 172 -8.72 -10.11 11.38
N MET A 173 -8.41 -10.75 12.51
CA MET A 173 -9.25 -11.80 13.10
C MET A 173 -9.97 -11.25 14.32
N GLU A 174 -11.26 -11.52 14.39
CA GLU A 174 -12.12 -11.30 15.55
C GLU A 174 -12.63 -12.64 16.06
N SER A 175 -12.49 -12.89 17.39
CA SER A 175 -13.08 -14.06 18.03
C SER A 175 -14.52 -13.76 18.42
N LEU A 176 -15.45 -14.59 17.94
CA LEU A 176 -16.89 -14.44 18.17
C LEU A 176 -17.42 -15.48 19.17
N ASN A 177 -16.56 -15.93 20.07
CA ASN A 177 -16.90 -16.95 21.02
C ASN A 177 -17.89 -16.42 22.06
N ASP A 178 -18.97 -17.17 22.25
CA ASP A 178 -19.84 -17.07 23.42
C ASP A 178 -19.58 -18.29 24.33
N PRO A 179 -18.80 -18.13 25.40
CA PRO A 179 -18.45 -19.24 26.29
C PRO A 179 -19.66 -19.84 27.00
N THR A 180 -20.82 -19.18 26.92
CA THR A 180 -22.05 -19.64 27.57
C THR A 180 -22.93 -20.52 26.67
N GLN A 181 -22.58 -20.64 25.36
CA GLN A 181 -23.39 -21.43 24.44
C GLN A 181 -23.00 -22.91 24.46
N PRO A 182 -23.90 -23.81 24.91
CA PRO A 182 -23.68 -25.25 24.85
C PRO A 182 -23.72 -25.75 23.38
N ASP A 183 -23.12 -26.94 23.16
CA ASP A 183 -23.25 -27.61 21.85
C ASP A 183 -24.72 -27.85 21.50
N LYS A 184 -25.13 -27.41 20.31
CA LYS A 184 -26.55 -27.44 19.89
C LYS A 184 -27.10 -28.84 19.70
N LEU A 185 -26.24 -29.84 19.52
CA LEU A 185 -26.59 -31.25 19.49
C LEU A 185 -26.45 -31.93 20.85
N LYS A 186 -26.21 -31.16 21.95
CA LYS A 186 -26.12 -31.61 23.34
C LYS A 186 -25.05 -32.70 23.56
N ARG A 187 -23.86 -32.54 22.98
CA ARG A 187 -22.72 -33.44 23.18
C ARG A 187 -21.78 -32.87 24.21
N ASP A 188 -21.66 -33.53 25.35
CA ASP A 188 -20.96 -33.02 26.53
C ASP A 188 -19.44 -32.80 26.32
N GLU A 189 -18.82 -33.54 25.39
CA GLU A 189 -17.37 -33.45 25.09
C GLU A 189 -17.05 -32.55 23.90
N VAL A 190 -18.01 -31.81 23.35
CA VAL A 190 -17.83 -30.96 22.16
C VAL A 190 -17.97 -29.51 22.50
N SER A 191 -16.94 -28.73 22.20
CA SER A 191 -16.99 -27.28 22.26
C SER A 191 -16.70 -26.65 20.91
N TRP A 192 -17.11 -25.39 20.76
CA TRP A 192 -17.00 -24.65 19.53
C TRP A 192 -16.34 -23.31 19.75
N GLU A 193 -15.51 -22.92 18.82
CA GLU A 193 -15.00 -21.56 18.68
C GLU A 193 -15.37 -21.05 17.28
N THR A 194 -15.64 -19.77 17.20
CA THR A 194 -15.94 -19.11 15.91
C THR A 194 -15.07 -17.90 15.75
N VAL A 195 -14.47 -17.76 14.58
CA VAL A 195 -13.66 -16.61 14.21
C VAL A 195 -14.18 -15.99 12.93
N ALA A 196 -14.22 -14.66 12.90
CA ALA A 196 -14.45 -13.87 11.69
C ALA A 196 -13.16 -13.19 11.26
N LEU A 197 -12.90 -13.20 9.97
CA LEU A 197 -11.70 -12.64 9.37
C LEU A 197 -12.08 -11.72 8.22
N LYS A 198 -11.48 -10.54 8.20
CA LYS A 198 -11.70 -9.55 7.14
C LYS A 198 -10.42 -8.83 6.78
N LEU A 199 -10.35 -8.27 5.57
CA LEU A 199 -9.28 -7.37 5.20
C LEU A 199 -9.45 -6.05 5.96
N PRO A 200 -8.39 -5.49 6.58
CA PRO A 200 -8.46 -4.15 7.15
C PRO A 200 -8.72 -3.13 6.06
N ASP A 201 -9.61 -2.19 6.32
CA ASP A 201 -9.97 -1.11 5.41
C ASP A 201 -10.46 0.10 6.21
N ASP A 202 -10.38 1.28 5.60
CA ASP A 202 -10.92 2.54 6.12
C ASP A 202 -12.34 2.83 5.63
N GLY A 203 -12.99 1.87 5.01
CA GLY A 203 -14.32 1.98 4.40
C GLY A 203 -14.31 2.42 2.93
N THR A 204 -13.15 2.67 2.34
CA THR A 204 -13.03 3.12 0.94
C THR A 204 -12.80 1.99 -0.06
N GLY A 205 -12.40 0.81 0.38
CA GLY A 205 -11.97 -0.31 -0.45
C GLY A 205 -10.54 -0.15 -1.04
N ALA A 206 -9.89 0.96 -0.78
CA ALA A 206 -8.57 1.26 -1.36
C ALA A 206 -7.45 0.43 -0.73
N PHE A 207 -7.47 0.25 0.58
CA PHE A 207 -6.43 -0.51 1.27
C PHE A 207 -6.40 -1.99 0.85
N PRO A 208 -7.54 -2.71 0.79
CA PRO A 208 -7.60 -4.05 0.21
C PRO A 208 -7.14 -4.11 -1.26
N LEU A 209 -7.44 -3.09 -2.07
CA LEU A 209 -6.98 -3.02 -3.46
C LEU A 209 -5.46 -2.87 -3.55
N ILE A 210 -4.86 -1.97 -2.76
CA ILE A 210 -3.40 -1.81 -2.67
C ILE A 210 -2.76 -3.14 -2.25
N ARG A 211 -3.29 -3.80 -1.22
CA ARG A 211 -2.84 -5.11 -0.79
C ARG A 211 -2.90 -6.14 -1.92
N ASN A 212 -4.00 -6.17 -2.68
CA ASN A 212 -4.14 -7.08 -3.82
C ASN A 212 -3.03 -6.85 -4.87
N ILE A 213 -2.73 -5.60 -5.21
CA ILE A 213 -1.66 -5.24 -6.14
C ILE A 213 -0.30 -5.70 -5.60
N VAL A 214 -0.04 -5.51 -4.30
CA VAL A 214 1.23 -5.89 -3.66
C VAL A 214 1.38 -7.40 -3.56
N THR A 215 0.37 -8.14 -3.10
CA THR A 215 0.54 -9.54 -2.71
C THR A 215 0.00 -10.55 -3.73
N ASN A 216 -1.12 -10.26 -4.37
CA ASN A 216 -1.87 -11.27 -5.14
C ASN A 216 -1.73 -11.14 -6.65
N ASP A 217 -1.45 -9.94 -7.13
CA ASP A 217 -1.39 -9.66 -8.56
C ASP A 217 -0.18 -10.34 -9.22
N ASN A 218 -0.36 -10.86 -10.43
CA ASN A 218 0.70 -11.53 -11.18
C ASN A 218 1.87 -10.59 -11.51
N LYS A 219 3.09 -11.03 -11.22
CA LYS A 219 4.32 -10.24 -11.38
C LYS A 219 5.36 -11.00 -12.22
N SER A 220 5.37 -10.77 -13.52
CA SER A 220 6.48 -11.20 -14.39
C SER A 220 7.70 -10.28 -14.30
N SER A 221 7.53 -9.10 -13.71
CA SER A 221 8.56 -8.10 -13.43
C SER A 221 8.21 -7.33 -12.16
N THR A 222 9.16 -6.60 -11.62
CA THR A 222 8.98 -5.79 -10.40
C THR A 222 8.28 -4.44 -10.67
N TYR A 223 7.82 -4.18 -11.87
CA TYR A 223 7.27 -2.89 -12.32
C TYR A 223 6.09 -2.38 -11.49
N LYS A 224 5.15 -3.27 -11.10
CA LYS A 224 3.99 -2.88 -10.29
C LYS A 224 4.41 -2.39 -8.90
N LEU A 225 5.39 -3.06 -8.31
CA LEU A 225 5.94 -2.71 -7.00
C LEU A 225 6.72 -1.39 -7.05
N ALA A 226 7.52 -1.19 -8.10
CA ALA A 226 8.24 0.06 -8.31
C ALA A 226 7.30 1.25 -8.51
N LEU A 227 6.18 1.07 -9.24
CA LEU A 227 5.18 2.12 -9.42
C LEU A 227 4.56 2.52 -8.07
N LEU A 228 4.07 1.56 -7.29
CA LEU A 228 3.49 1.87 -5.98
C LEU A 228 4.50 2.55 -5.06
N ARG A 229 5.75 2.10 -5.04
CA ARG A 229 6.79 2.71 -4.22
C ARG A 229 7.13 4.13 -4.68
N SER A 230 7.16 4.39 -5.98
CA SER A 230 7.34 5.74 -6.52
C SER A 230 6.21 6.67 -6.06
N LEU A 231 4.95 6.20 -6.09
CA LEU A 231 3.80 6.96 -5.61
C LEU A 231 3.88 7.24 -4.10
N ILE A 232 4.27 6.26 -3.29
CA ILE A 232 4.48 6.42 -1.84
C ILE A 232 5.53 7.51 -1.58
N ARG A 233 6.69 7.44 -2.23
CA ARG A 233 7.78 8.42 -2.04
C ARG A 233 7.39 9.83 -2.46
N ILE A 234 6.58 9.97 -3.52
CA ILE A 234 6.03 11.27 -3.92
C ILE A 234 5.01 11.77 -2.89
N ALA A 235 4.13 10.90 -2.41
CA ALA A 235 3.13 11.26 -1.40
C ALA A 235 3.76 11.73 -0.08
N GLU A 236 4.91 11.16 0.30
CA GLU A 236 5.66 11.54 1.50
C GLU A 236 6.50 12.81 1.30
N GLY A 237 7.30 12.83 0.24
CA GLY A 237 8.28 13.91 0.03
C GLY A 237 7.75 15.13 -0.71
N HIS A 238 6.77 14.94 -1.60
CA HIS A 238 6.27 15.98 -2.50
C HIS A 238 4.73 15.96 -2.62
N PRO A 239 4.00 16.10 -1.50
CA PRO A 239 2.52 16.06 -1.50
C PRO A 239 1.88 17.20 -2.31
N GLY A 240 2.63 18.27 -2.62
CA GLY A 240 2.23 19.38 -3.46
C GLY A 240 2.39 19.15 -4.97
N ALA A 241 2.98 18.03 -5.38
CA ALA A 241 3.27 17.77 -6.80
C ALA A 241 2.04 17.55 -7.69
N ALA A 242 0.83 17.58 -7.13
CA ALA A 242 -0.41 17.39 -7.86
C ALA A 242 -0.65 18.53 -8.86
N LEU A 243 -0.86 18.18 -10.14
CA LEU A 243 -1.28 19.11 -11.19
C LEU A 243 -2.72 19.55 -11.02
N SER A 244 -3.57 18.60 -10.62
CA SER A 244 -4.98 18.85 -10.32
C SER A 244 -5.51 17.86 -9.26
N ARG A 245 -6.59 18.24 -8.60
CA ARG A 245 -7.34 17.40 -7.65
C ARG A 245 -8.82 17.46 -7.97
N SER A 246 -9.46 16.30 -8.04
CA SER A 246 -10.89 16.15 -8.17
C SER A 246 -11.44 15.31 -7.01
N PRO A 247 -12.77 15.20 -6.85
CA PRO A 247 -13.36 14.29 -5.85
C PRO A 247 -13.03 12.80 -6.07
N THR A 248 -12.63 12.43 -7.29
CA THR A 248 -12.42 11.03 -7.67
C THR A 248 -10.96 10.67 -7.88
N HIS A 249 -10.11 11.62 -8.25
CA HIS A 249 -8.70 11.36 -8.56
C HIS A 249 -7.81 12.57 -8.34
N ILE A 250 -6.53 12.30 -8.16
CA ILE A 250 -5.44 13.25 -8.21
C ILE A 250 -4.61 13.02 -9.48
N GLU A 251 -4.16 14.10 -10.11
CA GLU A 251 -3.31 14.06 -11.29
C GLU A 251 -1.89 14.49 -10.91
N LEU A 252 -0.91 13.64 -11.24
CA LEU A 252 0.51 13.86 -10.96
C LEU A 252 1.30 14.02 -12.25
N PRO A 253 2.44 14.76 -12.26
CA PRO A 253 3.36 14.77 -13.38
C PRO A 253 3.95 13.37 -13.62
N LEU A 254 3.72 12.79 -14.79
CA LEU A 254 4.28 11.47 -15.15
C LEU A 254 5.81 11.47 -15.11
N GLY A 255 6.44 12.60 -15.47
CA GLY A 255 7.90 12.75 -15.41
C GLY A 255 8.46 12.67 -13.99
N LEU A 256 7.71 13.11 -12.97
CA LEU A 256 8.13 12.99 -11.57
C LEU A 256 8.10 11.52 -11.12
N ILE A 257 7.05 10.78 -11.48
CA ILE A 257 6.96 9.35 -11.19
C ILE A 257 8.11 8.60 -11.89
N ALA A 258 8.42 8.96 -13.12
CA ALA A 258 9.52 8.38 -13.88
C ALA A 258 10.89 8.68 -13.23
N LEU A 259 11.11 9.87 -12.69
CA LEU A 259 12.32 10.21 -11.94
C LEU A 259 12.48 9.30 -10.71
N TYR A 260 11.43 9.15 -9.89
CA TYR A 260 11.45 8.27 -8.72
C TYR A 260 11.67 6.80 -9.10
N TRP A 261 11.05 6.36 -10.18
CA TRP A 261 11.26 5.04 -10.77
C TRP A 261 12.74 4.80 -11.12
N VAL A 262 13.37 5.73 -11.83
CA VAL A 262 14.79 5.65 -12.18
C VAL A 262 15.65 5.55 -10.92
N LYS A 263 15.40 6.39 -9.92
CA LYS A 263 16.13 6.37 -8.64
C LYS A 263 15.98 5.03 -7.88
N LEU A 264 14.79 4.42 -7.93
CA LEU A 264 14.56 3.11 -7.29
C LEU A 264 15.30 1.97 -7.99
N TYR A 265 15.39 2.02 -9.33
CA TYR A 265 16.03 0.96 -10.10
C TYR A 265 17.55 1.09 -10.19
N GLN A 266 18.08 2.29 -10.06
CA GLN A 266 19.51 2.53 -10.24
C GLN A 266 20.41 1.67 -9.34
N PRO A 267 20.21 1.59 -8.02
CA PRO A 267 21.02 0.71 -7.19
C PRO A 267 20.86 -0.77 -7.56
N LEU A 268 19.62 -1.19 -7.84
CA LEU A 268 19.30 -2.58 -8.19
C LEU A 268 20.02 -3.04 -9.45
N ILE A 269 20.19 -2.16 -10.43
CA ILE A 269 20.72 -2.49 -11.75
C ILE A 269 22.23 -2.19 -11.80
N ASN A 270 22.63 -0.95 -11.50
CA ASN A 270 24.01 -0.52 -11.73
C ASN A 270 24.97 -1.00 -10.63
N LYS A 271 24.53 -0.99 -9.36
CA LYS A 271 25.40 -1.34 -8.24
C LYS A 271 25.38 -2.83 -7.91
N TYR A 272 24.17 -3.42 -7.88
CA TYR A 272 24.00 -4.80 -7.42
C TYR A 272 23.77 -5.80 -8.55
N ASP A 273 23.48 -5.35 -9.76
CA ASP A 273 23.16 -6.18 -10.94
C ASP A 273 22.13 -7.29 -10.62
N ILE A 274 21.02 -6.88 -9.97
CA ILE A 274 19.92 -7.75 -9.56
C ILE A 274 18.87 -7.80 -10.68
N GLN A 275 18.54 -9.00 -11.15
CA GLN A 275 17.52 -9.24 -12.16
C GLN A 275 16.14 -8.76 -11.69
N GLN A 276 15.42 -7.99 -12.53
CA GLN A 276 14.14 -7.34 -12.23
C GLN A 276 12.95 -7.89 -13.04
N SER A 277 13.16 -8.88 -13.89
CA SER A 277 12.14 -9.50 -14.71
C SER A 277 12.39 -10.99 -14.85
N SER A 278 11.34 -11.81 -14.88
CA SER A 278 11.46 -13.25 -15.13
C SER A 278 12.08 -13.56 -16.49
N ASN A 279 11.94 -12.69 -17.49
CA ASN A 279 12.55 -12.80 -18.81
C ASN A 279 13.86 -11.99 -18.89
N ALA A 280 14.96 -12.62 -18.50
CA ALA A 280 16.29 -12.01 -18.55
C ALA A 280 16.74 -11.58 -19.97
N LYS A 281 16.28 -12.28 -21.01
CA LYS A 281 16.69 -12.01 -22.41
C LYS A 281 16.06 -10.76 -23.00
N LYS A 282 14.88 -10.35 -22.51
CA LYS A 282 14.14 -9.21 -23.10
C LYS A 282 14.67 -7.85 -22.64
N GLY A 283 15.43 -7.81 -21.56
CA GLY A 283 15.85 -6.56 -20.93
C GLY A 283 14.70 -5.78 -20.30
N LEU A 284 14.99 -4.65 -19.69
CA LEU A 284 14.00 -3.75 -19.11
C LEU A 284 13.67 -2.62 -20.11
N GLY A 285 12.39 -2.35 -20.32
CA GLY A 285 11.92 -1.45 -21.40
C GLY A 285 12.42 0.00 -21.31
N PHE A 286 12.91 0.43 -20.15
CA PHE A 286 13.44 1.77 -19.90
C PHE A 286 14.98 1.85 -19.94
N ILE A 287 15.68 0.73 -20.07
CA ILE A 287 17.15 0.71 -20.23
C ILE A 287 17.47 0.71 -21.71
N LYS A 288 18.03 1.82 -22.20
CA LYS A 288 18.40 2.00 -23.59
C LYS A 288 19.76 2.68 -23.75
N GLU A 289 20.38 2.48 -24.91
CA GLU A 289 21.73 2.95 -25.21
C GLU A 289 21.85 4.48 -25.22
N ASP A 290 20.83 5.19 -25.72
CA ASP A 290 20.78 6.65 -25.83
C ASP A 290 20.23 7.36 -24.58
N GLY A 291 19.91 6.60 -23.55
CA GLY A 291 19.41 7.07 -22.27
C GLY A 291 20.22 6.48 -21.11
N TRP A 292 19.65 5.46 -20.43
CA TRP A 292 20.21 4.84 -19.23
C TRP A 292 21.69 4.45 -19.40
N ASN A 293 22.04 3.76 -20.47
CA ASN A 293 23.42 3.28 -20.71
C ASN A 293 24.40 4.40 -21.13
N ALA A 294 23.89 5.54 -21.57
CA ALA A 294 24.71 6.71 -21.89
C ALA A 294 25.06 7.55 -20.65
N LEU A 295 24.40 7.31 -19.50
CA LEU A 295 24.66 8.06 -18.27
C LEU A 295 25.83 7.45 -17.51
N PRO A 296 26.86 8.25 -17.12
CA PRO A 296 27.87 7.82 -16.17
C PRO A 296 27.20 7.56 -14.80
N GLU A 297 27.78 6.64 -14.02
CA GLU A 297 27.22 6.24 -12.71
C GLU A 297 26.99 7.44 -11.77
N LEU A 298 27.90 8.40 -11.78
CA LEU A 298 27.81 9.63 -10.97
C LEU A 298 26.61 10.51 -11.34
N ALA A 299 26.19 10.54 -12.60
CA ALA A 299 25.05 11.36 -13.04
C ALA A 299 23.71 10.94 -12.38
N PHE A 300 23.58 9.67 -11.98
CA PHE A 300 22.40 9.22 -11.26
C PHE A 300 22.27 9.86 -9.86
N ASN A 301 23.38 10.22 -9.21
CA ASN A 301 23.36 10.89 -7.91
C ASN A 301 22.86 12.33 -8.05
N ASP A 302 23.01 12.92 -9.20
CA ASP A 302 22.59 14.30 -9.51
C ASP A 302 21.14 14.38 -10.01
N LEU A 303 20.44 13.25 -10.14
CA LEU A 303 19.01 13.21 -10.51
C LEU A 303 18.14 13.67 -9.34
N SER A 304 18.22 14.96 -9.00
CA SER A 304 17.44 15.59 -7.95
C SER A 304 16.59 16.75 -8.49
N ILE A 305 15.42 16.94 -7.87
CA ILE A 305 14.52 18.05 -8.22
C ILE A 305 15.25 19.38 -8.03
N GLY A 306 15.14 20.26 -9.00
CA GLY A 306 15.81 21.56 -9.03
C GLY A 306 17.20 21.56 -9.71
N ASN A 307 17.79 20.41 -9.95
CA ASN A 307 19.10 20.35 -10.62
C ASN A 307 18.98 20.74 -12.09
N LYS A 308 20.05 21.38 -12.59
CA LYS A 308 20.15 21.93 -13.92
C LYS A 308 21.36 21.36 -14.65
N PHE A 309 21.12 20.86 -15.85
CA PHE A 309 22.12 20.25 -16.72
C PHE A 309 22.32 21.12 -17.97
N THR A 310 23.54 21.59 -18.18
CA THR A 310 23.90 22.51 -19.27
C THR A 310 24.60 21.81 -20.41
N GLU A 311 25.27 20.67 -20.14
CA GLU A 311 25.91 19.86 -21.16
C GLU A 311 24.87 19.14 -22.01
N PRO A 312 24.81 19.37 -23.36
CA PRO A 312 23.75 18.82 -24.22
C PRO A 312 23.71 17.29 -24.25
N SER A 313 24.85 16.61 -24.20
CA SER A 313 24.93 15.14 -24.21
C SER A 313 24.33 14.54 -22.94
N GLU A 314 24.68 15.08 -21.79
CA GLU A 314 24.15 14.65 -20.48
C GLU A 314 22.66 14.96 -20.36
N ALA A 315 22.25 16.18 -20.70
CA ALA A 315 20.85 16.59 -20.69
C ALA A 315 19.98 15.69 -21.58
N ASN A 316 20.46 15.30 -22.77
CA ASN A 316 19.77 14.38 -23.66
C ASN A 316 19.65 12.97 -23.05
N ALA A 317 20.73 12.43 -22.50
CA ALA A 317 20.72 11.10 -21.88
C ALA A 317 19.76 11.05 -20.68
N ILE A 318 19.76 12.08 -19.82
CA ILE A 318 18.82 12.20 -18.69
C ILE A 318 17.37 12.28 -19.18
N ASN A 319 17.10 13.16 -20.15
CA ASN A 319 15.75 13.30 -20.71
C ASN A 319 15.25 11.99 -21.34
N ASN A 320 16.12 11.28 -22.09
CA ASN A 320 15.76 10.00 -22.69
C ASN A 320 15.48 8.95 -21.63
N THR A 321 16.30 8.86 -20.57
CA THR A 321 16.11 7.94 -19.45
C THR A 321 14.75 8.15 -18.76
N ILE A 322 14.42 9.40 -18.41
CA ILE A 322 13.15 9.73 -17.76
C ILE A 322 11.96 9.45 -18.69
N ARG A 323 12.07 9.78 -19.98
CA ARG A 323 11.02 9.53 -20.97
C ARG A 323 10.81 8.05 -21.27
N ASP A 324 11.86 7.25 -21.30
CA ASP A 324 11.74 5.80 -21.48
C ASP A 324 11.15 5.11 -20.26
N ALA A 325 11.48 5.58 -19.05
CA ALA A 325 10.80 5.17 -17.83
C ALA A 325 9.30 5.53 -17.88
N ALA A 326 8.95 6.76 -18.24
CA ALA A 326 7.56 7.21 -18.37
C ALA A 326 6.75 6.36 -19.38
N LYS A 327 7.33 6.05 -20.53
CA LYS A 327 6.71 5.13 -21.51
C LYS A 327 6.51 3.73 -20.94
N THR A 328 7.52 3.21 -20.24
CA THR A 328 7.46 1.89 -19.64
C THR A 328 6.38 1.83 -18.55
N ILE A 329 6.29 2.86 -17.70
CA ILE A 329 5.23 2.98 -16.69
C ILE A 329 3.85 2.91 -17.33
N ARG A 330 3.61 3.73 -18.36
CA ARG A 330 2.33 3.77 -19.07
C ARG A 330 1.97 2.43 -19.72
N THR A 331 2.91 1.80 -20.44
CA THR A 331 2.63 0.63 -21.28
C THR A 331 2.67 -0.70 -20.52
N MET A 332 3.27 -0.72 -19.31
CA MET A 332 3.44 -1.95 -18.53
C MET A 332 2.61 -1.92 -17.24
N PRO A 333 3.06 -1.33 -16.11
CA PRO A 333 2.31 -1.47 -14.86
C PRO A 333 0.91 -0.84 -14.93
N VAL A 334 0.73 0.30 -15.60
CA VAL A 334 -0.59 0.95 -15.74
C VAL A 334 -1.58 0.06 -16.47
N THR A 335 -1.16 -0.59 -17.57
CA THR A 335 -2.02 -1.48 -18.35
C THR A 335 -2.40 -2.75 -17.61
N TYR A 336 -1.53 -3.25 -16.72
CA TYR A 336 -1.68 -4.57 -16.08
C TYR A 336 -2.07 -4.51 -14.60
N ILE A 337 -2.24 -3.33 -14.01
CA ILE A 337 -2.85 -3.15 -12.69
C ILE A 337 -4.35 -2.89 -12.93
N THR A 338 -5.16 -3.92 -12.72
CA THR A 338 -6.61 -3.84 -12.93
C THR A 338 -7.39 -4.03 -11.64
N ILE A 339 -8.62 -3.55 -11.63
CA ILE A 339 -9.56 -3.85 -10.55
C ILE A 339 -9.84 -5.35 -10.56
N PRO A 340 -9.73 -6.05 -9.42
CA PRO A 340 -9.94 -7.49 -9.34
C PRO A 340 -11.26 -7.94 -9.99
N GLY A 341 -11.18 -8.97 -10.84
CA GLY A 341 -12.33 -9.50 -11.57
C GLY A 341 -12.80 -8.66 -12.76
N THR A 342 -12.08 -7.59 -13.14
CA THR A 342 -12.40 -6.73 -14.28
C THR A 342 -11.20 -6.54 -15.22
N LYS A 343 -11.45 -5.88 -16.36
CA LYS A 343 -10.39 -5.39 -17.26
C LYS A 343 -10.10 -3.90 -17.08
N GLU A 344 -10.77 -3.26 -16.16
CA GLU A 344 -10.63 -1.84 -15.87
C GLU A 344 -9.30 -1.57 -15.14
N THR A 345 -8.52 -0.63 -15.65
CA THR A 345 -7.24 -0.25 -15.05
C THR A 345 -7.45 0.63 -13.82
N VAL A 346 -6.66 0.40 -12.78
CA VAL A 346 -6.70 1.20 -11.53
C VAL A 346 -6.14 2.60 -11.75
N PHE A 347 -5.11 2.70 -12.59
CA PHE A 347 -4.43 3.96 -12.91
C PHE A 347 -4.62 4.31 -14.38
N ASN A 348 -4.51 5.61 -14.69
CA ASN A 348 -4.46 6.09 -16.07
C ASN A 348 -3.22 6.97 -16.26
N ALA A 349 -2.59 6.91 -17.44
CA ALA A 349 -1.42 7.71 -17.74
C ALA A 349 -1.42 8.17 -19.21
N GLU A 350 -1.19 9.46 -19.40
CA GLU A 350 -1.00 10.08 -20.70
C GLU A 350 0.47 10.47 -20.87
N TYR A 351 1.07 10.09 -21.99
CA TYR A 351 2.45 10.40 -22.31
C TYR A 351 2.53 11.39 -23.45
N THR A 352 3.26 12.48 -23.24
CA THR A 352 3.50 13.52 -24.25
C THR A 352 4.93 13.43 -24.79
N ARG A 353 5.07 13.35 -26.10
CA ARG A 353 6.38 13.42 -26.77
C ARG A 353 6.93 14.84 -26.69
N GLY A 354 8.25 14.98 -26.60
CA GLY A 354 8.90 16.29 -26.56
C GLY A 354 10.39 16.18 -26.81
N LYS A 355 11.01 17.31 -27.17
CA LYS A 355 12.45 17.44 -27.30
C LYS A 355 13.07 17.73 -25.93
N THR A 356 14.36 17.48 -25.80
CA THR A 356 15.13 17.88 -24.62
C THR A 356 15.20 19.40 -24.55
N PRO A 357 14.76 20.02 -23.43
CA PRO A 357 15.01 21.45 -23.23
C PRO A 357 16.49 21.70 -22.94
N HIS A 358 17.00 22.86 -23.36
CA HIS A 358 18.34 23.30 -23.07
C HIS A 358 18.35 24.70 -22.46
N PRO A 359 18.88 24.86 -21.25
CA PRO A 359 19.31 23.81 -20.32
C PRO A 359 18.16 22.92 -19.85
N LEU A 360 18.46 21.68 -19.49
CA LEU A 360 17.51 20.80 -18.83
C LEU A 360 17.48 21.11 -17.34
N GLU A 361 16.34 21.49 -16.82
CA GLU A 361 16.10 21.71 -15.40
C GLU A 361 15.01 20.74 -14.90
N LEU A 362 15.31 19.93 -13.90
CA LEU A 362 14.41 18.95 -13.33
C LEU A 362 13.39 19.64 -12.39
N ASN A 363 12.47 20.39 -12.98
CA ASN A 363 11.45 21.18 -12.26
C ASN A 363 10.02 20.69 -12.59
N ALA A 364 9.03 21.24 -11.90
CA ALA A 364 7.63 20.86 -12.05
C ALA A 364 7.14 20.97 -13.51
N ASN A 365 7.52 22.03 -14.23
CA ASN A 365 7.12 22.23 -15.63
C ASN A 365 7.71 21.18 -16.55
N TYR A 366 8.98 20.81 -16.34
CA TYR A 366 9.61 19.73 -17.09
C TYR A 366 8.90 18.39 -16.84
N PHE A 367 8.64 18.04 -15.59
CA PHE A 367 7.96 16.78 -15.28
C PHE A 367 6.54 16.73 -15.85
N ALA A 368 5.78 17.82 -15.78
CA ALA A 368 4.45 17.94 -16.38
C ALA A 368 4.49 17.86 -17.92
N SER A 369 5.55 18.35 -18.56
CA SER A 369 5.72 18.30 -20.03
C SER A 369 5.86 16.87 -20.59
N ILE A 370 6.14 15.88 -19.74
CA ILE A 370 6.28 14.47 -20.13
C ILE A 370 4.92 13.76 -20.17
N GLY A 371 3.94 14.31 -19.47
CA GLY A 371 2.58 13.78 -19.42
C GLY A 371 2.01 13.77 -18.03
N THR A 372 0.84 13.17 -17.88
CA THR A 372 0.06 13.12 -16.64
C THR A 372 -0.19 11.68 -16.19
N PHE A 373 -0.44 11.52 -14.90
CA PHE A 373 -0.73 10.24 -14.26
C PHE A 373 -1.85 10.41 -13.25
N GLN A 374 -2.95 9.68 -13.45
CA GLN A 374 -4.11 9.76 -12.58
C GLN A 374 -4.10 8.63 -11.54
N VAL A 375 -4.26 9.00 -10.28
CA VAL A 375 -4.39 8.10 -9.13
C VAL A 375 -5.78 8.30 -8.53
N PRO A 376 -6.60 7.26 -8.32
CA PRO A 376 -7.84 7.37 -7.56
C PRO A 376 -7.60 8.03 -6.19
N ILE A 377 -8.45 8.97 -5.80
CA ILE A 377 -8.23 9.79 -4.61
C ILE A 377 -8.13 8.93 -3.34
N ASN A 378 -8.97 7.93 -3.21
CA ASN A 378 -8.96 6.99 -2.09
C ASN A 378 -7.63 6.18 -2.01
N ILE A 379 -7.05 5.79 -3.15
CA ILE A 379 -5.72 5.14 -3.18
C ILE A 379 -4.65 6.12 -2.75
N TRP A 380 -4.66 7.35 -3.29
CA TRP A 380 -3.70 8.37 -2.92
C TRP A 380 -3.72 8.69 -1.42
N ASP A 381 -4.90 8.84 -0.85
CA ASP A 381 -5.08 9.12 0.57
C ASP A 381 -4.58 7.95 1.44
N ASN A 382 -4.83 6.71 1.01
CA ASN A 382 -4.31 5.53 1.69
C ASN A 382 -2.78 5.41 1.57
N LEU A 383 -2.18 5.66 0.40
CA LEU A 383 -0.72 5.71 0.24
C LEU A 383 -0.10 6.79 1.12
N THR A 384 -0.78 7.93 1.25
CA THR A 384 -0.34 9.04 2.11
C THR A 384 -0.43 8.71 3.61
N LYS A 385 -1.52 8.07 4.04
CA LYS A 385 -1.83 7.82 5.46
C LYS A 385 -1.14 6.58 6.00
N TYR A 386 -1.03 5.54 5.17
CA TYR A 386 -0.56 4.22 5.58
C TYR A 386 0.79 3.82 4.95
N SER A 387 1.54 4.77 4.39
CA SER A 387 2.86 4.52 3.78
C SER A 387 3.79 3.69 4.66
N VAL A 388 3.86 4.02 5.95
CA VAL A 388 4.68 3.32 6.96
C VAL A 388 4.36 1.82 7.07
N TRP A 389 3.12 1.41 6.77
CA TRP A 389 2.68 0.02 6.79
C TRP A 389 2.76 -0.62 5.40
N ILE A 390 2.47 0.15 4.35
CA ILE A 390 2.42 -0.36 2.98
C ILE A 390 3.84 -0.60 2.44
N GLU A 391 4.77 0.33 2.65
CA GLU A 391 6.11 0.24 2.05
C GLU A 391 6.93 -0.96 2.54
N PRO A 392 6.97 -1.32 3.84
CA PRO A 392 7.64 -2.54 4.29
C PRO A 392 7.06 -3.82 3.67
N ALA A 393 5.73 -3.89 3.54
CA ALA A 393 5.08 -5.02 2.87
C ALA A 393 5.45 -5.10 1.38
N LEU A 394 5.50 -3.95 0.71
CA LEU A 394 5.90 -3.82 -0.69
C LEU A 394 7.36 -4.22 -0.90
N ILE A 395 8.27 -3.78 -0.03
CA ILE A 395 9.70 -4.15 -0.07
C ILE A 395 9.86 -5.66 0.12
N ASN A 396 9.14 -6.25 1.07
CA ASN A 396 9.17 -7.69 1.31
C ASN A 396 8.71 -8.48 0.06
N GLU A 397 7.62 -8.05 -0.57
CA GLU A 397 7.12 -8.68 -1.79
C GLU A 397 8.07 -8.46 -2.98
N TRP A 398 8.73 -7.30 -3.06
CA TRP A 398 9.74 -7.05 -4.09
C TRP A 398 10.92 -8.00 -3.94
N ILE A 399 11.43 -8.20 -2.71
CA ILE A 399 12.49 -9.18 -2.42
C ILE A 399 12.03 -10.59 -2.80
N SER A 400 10.82 -10.99 -2.38
CA SER A 400 10.24 -12.30 -2.70
C SER A 400 10.18 -12.53 -4.22
N THR A 401 9.74 -11.52 -4.96
CA THR A 401 9.65 -11.58 -6.43
C THR A 401 11.03 -11.70 -7.08
N MET A 402 12.01 -10.88 -6.66
CA MET A 402 13.36 -10.91 -7.22
C MET A 402 14.11 -12.21 -6.87
N SER A 403 13.96 -12.71 -5.64
CA SER A 403 14.64 -13.93 -5.21
C SER A 403 14.18 -15.19 -5.96
N ALA A 404 13.01 -15.15 -6.57
CA ALA A 404 12.50 -16.22 -7.41
C ALA A 404 13.08 -16.23 -8.84
N TYR A 405 13.77 -15.17 -9.28
CA TYR A 405 14.35 -15.12 -10.62
C TYR A 405 15.64 -15.90 -10.72
N LYS A 406 15.79 -16.65 -11.83
CA LYS A 406 16.85 -17.63 -12.01
C LYS A 406 18.26 -17.05 -11.86
N LEU A 407 18.58 -15.91 -12.47
CA LEU A 407 19.91 -15.31 -12.37
C LEU A 407 20.23 -14.84 -10.94
N ASN A 408 19.21 -14.39 -10.20
CA ASN A 408 19.41 -13.98 -8.81
C ASN A 408 19.66 -15.19 -7.90
N GLN A 409 19.00 -16.34 -8.20
CA GLN A 409 19.28 -17.60 -7.49
C GLN A 409 20.70 -18.11 -7.79
N GLU A 410 21.16 -18.02 -9.03
CA GLU A 410 22.51 -18.39 -9.44
C GLU A 410 23.59 -17.51 -8.75
N LYS A 411 23.30 -16.20 -8.56
CA LYS A 411 24.17 -15.26 -7.84
C LYS A 411 24.12 -15.38 -6.32
N GLN A 412 23.16 -16.12 -5.77
CA GLN A 412 23.00 -16.41 -4.33
C GLN A 412 22.93 -15.16 -3.44
N PHE A 413 22.23 -14.11 -3.88
CA PHE A 413 22.03 -12.91 -3.08
C PHE A 413 21.37 -13.23 -1.73
N SER A 414 21.91 -12.66 -0.67
CA SER A 414 21.30 -12.72 0.66
C SER A 414 20.14 -11.73 0.80
N LYS A 415 19.29 -11.92 1.82
CA LYS A 415 18.23 -10.94 2.14
C LYS A 415 18.79 -9.55 2.43
N ILE A 416 19.99 -9.47 2.99
CA ILE A 416 20.66 -8.19 3.30
C ILE A 416 21.06 -7.47 2.02
N ASP A 417 21.54 -8.17 1.00
CA ASP A 417 21.86 -7.57 -0.30
C ASP A 417 20.64 -6.93 -0.95
N TYR A 418 19.51 -7.65 -0.96
CA TYR A 418 18.25 -7.10 -1.47
C TYR A 418 17.76 -5.88 -0.67
N LEU A 419 17.86 -5.92 0.66
CA LEU A 419 17.46 -4.80 1.51
C LEU A 419 18.33 -3.58 1.25
N SER A 420 19.66 -3.77 1.15
CA SER A 420 20.61 -2.70 0.84
C SER A 420 20.39 -2.11 -0.55
N ALA A 421 20.02 -2.95 -1.54
CA ALA A 421 19.74 -2.48 -2.89
C ALA A 421 18.38 -1.74 -2.99
N LEU A 422 17.46 -2.00 -2.09
CA LEU A 422 16.16 -1.33 -1.99
C LEU A 422 16.16 -0.18 -0.97
N GLU A 423 17.28 0.09 -0.30
CA GLU A 423 17.38 1.20 0.64
C GLU A 423 17.07 2.52 -0.06
N TRP A 424 16.17 3.32 0.53
CA TRP A 424 15.94 4.67 0.06
C TRP A 424 16.89 5.62 0.75
N ILE A 425 17.71 6.30 -0.05
CA ILE A 425 18.66 7.27 0.46
C ILE A 425 18.00 8.64 0.46
N ASP A 426 17.70 9.15 1.65
CA ASP A 426 17.21 10.50 1.81
C ASP A 426 18.31 11.53 1.47
N PRO A 427 17.94 12.74 1.03
CA PRO A 427 18.90 13.81 0.81
C PRO A 427 19.76 14.05 2.05
N VAL A 428 21.05 14.30 1.87
CA VAL A 428 21.92 14.64 3.00
C VAL A 428 21.46 15.96 3.62
N ARG A 429 21.38 16.01 4.95
CA ARG A 429 21.04 17.24 5.67
C ARG A 429 22.00 18.38 5.29
N SER A 430 21.46 19.47 4.75
CA SER A 430 22.24 20.62 4.31
C SER A 430 21.59 21.94 4.74
N THR A 431 22.38 22.79 5.39
CA THR A 431 21.98 24.15 5.79
C THR A 431 22.95 25.20 5.25
N ASN A 432 23.96 24.79 4.51
CA ASN A 432 25.08 25.66 4.10
C ASN A 432 24.61 26.85 3.26
N ARG A 433 23.74 26.63 2.30
CA ARG A 433 23.21 27.67 1.42
C ARG A 433 22.51 28.77 2.20
N VAL A 434 21.65 28.40 3.14
CA VAL A 434 20.92 29.36 3.98
C VAL A 434 21.86 30.06 4.95
N ARG A 435 22.85 29.35 5.47
CA ARG A 435 23.91 29.95 6.32
C ARG A 435 24.71 31.00 5.54
N THR A 436 25.13 30.71 4.32
CA THR A 436 25.82 31.67 3.44
C THR A 436 24.92 32.88 3.18
N ARG A 437 23.63 32.68 2.91
CA ARG A 437 22.69 33.79 2.66
C ARG A 437 22.52 34.71 3.89
N VAL A 438 22.44 34.14 5.09
CA VAL A 438 22.43 34.91 6.35
C VAL A 438 23.68 35.78 6.48
N GLN A 439 24.88 35.22 6.18
CA GLN A 439 26.14 35.95 6.25
C GLN A 439 26.19 37.09 5.22
N GLU A 440 25.78 36.86 3.98
CA GLU A 440 25.68 37.89 2.93
C GLU A 440 24.80 39.06 3.37
N LEU A 441 23.59 38.76 3.88
CA LEU A 441 22.65 39.79 4.33
C LEU A 441 23.23 40.63 5.48
N ILE A 442 23.89 39.98 6.45
CA ILE A 442 24.56 40.69 7.55
C ILE A 442 25.68 41.58 7.02
N HIS A 443 26.49 41.11 6.07
CA HIS A 443 27.54 41.93 5.45
C HIS A 443 26.99 43.10 4.64
N GLN A 444 25.80 42.98 4.09
CA GLN A 444 25.08 44.06 3.40
C GLN A 444 24.36 44.99 4.36
N ASN A 445 24.61 44.92 5.67
CA ASN A 445 23.97 45.66 6.73
C ASN A 445 22.45 45.44 6.85
N ASN A 446 21.92 44.34 6.37
CA ASN A 446 20.53 43.96 6.61
C ASN A 446 20.37 43.38 8.03
N SER A 447 19.24 43.71 8.66
CA SER A 447 18.90 43.19 9.99
C SER A 447 18.26 41.81 9.87
N VAL A 448 19.03 40.74 10.20
CA VAL A 448 18.51 39.38 10.26
C VAL A 448 18.00 39.06 11.67
N TYR A 449 16.83 38.45 11.78
CA TYR A 449 16.21 38.08 13.05
C TYR A 449 16.02 36.59 13.21
N CYS A 450 16.05 36.12 14.46
CA CYS A 450 15.65 34.75 14.80
C CYS A 450 14.15 34.61 14.56
N CYS A 451 13.75 33.66 13.70
CA CYS A 451 12.35 33.44 13.33
C CYS A 451 11.45 33.07 14.51
N TRP A 452 12.01 32.49 15.57
CA TRP A 452 11.25 32.04 16.73
C TRP A 452 11.16 33.06 17.88
N SER A 453 12.08 34.00 17.98
CA SER A 453 12.15 34.94 19.11
C SER A 453 12.24 36.43 18.72
N SER A 454 12.25 36.72 17.43
CA SER A 454 12.40 38.09 16.89
C SER A 454 13.65 38.84 17.38
N THR A 455 14.64 38.12 17.92
CA THR A 455 15.91 38.69 18.37
C THR A 455 16.88 38.84 17.21
N GLY A 456 17.55 39.98 17.09
CA GLY A 456 18.54 40.20 16.02
C GLY A 456 19.71 39.21 16.07
N ILE A 457 20.12 38.76 14.90
CA ILE A 457 21.30 37.92 14.67
C ILE A 457 22.39 38.82 14.09
N LYS A 458 23.51 38.91 14.79
CA LYS A 458 24.70 39.71 14.38
C LYS A 458 25.83 38.75 13.97
N SER A 459 26.83 39.26 13.28
CA SER A 459 28.04 38.47 12.90
C SER A 459 28.75 37.81 14.09
N SER A 460 28.69 38.42 15.27
CA SER A 460 29.22 37.87 16.53
C SER A 460 28.28 36.94 17.26
N SER A 461 27.01 36.77 16.80
CA SER A 461 26.04 35.92 17.47
C SER A 461 26.25 34.46 17.16
N ARG A 462 26.04 33.57 18.15
CA ARG A 462 25.87 32.14 17.89
C ARG A 462 24.48 31.87 17.37
N TYR A 463 24.37 31.40 16.15
CA TYR A 463 23.11 31.08 15.51
C TYR A 463 23.18 29.73 14.77
N ALA A 464 22.02 29.12 14.59
CA ALA A 464 21.82 27.90 13.80
C ALA A 464 20.88 28.18 12.64
N ILE A 465 20.87 27.31 11.66
CA ILE A 465 19.79 27.19 10.68
C ILE A 465 18.94 26.00 11.10
N ASP A 466 17.74 26.29 11.52
CA ASP A 466 16.76 25.30 11.98
C ASP A 466 15.95 24.77 10.80
N HIS A 467 15.70 23.48 10.79
CA HIS A 467 14.63 22.90 9.97
C HIS A 467 13.32 23.12 10.72
N CYS A 468 12.42 23.94 10.19
CA CYS A 468 11.12 24.22 10.80
C CYS A 468 10.41 22.90 11.13
N PHE A 469 10.31 22.01 10.17
CA PHE A 469 9.94 20.62 10.39
C PHE A 469 11.20 19.77 10.53
N PRO A 470 11.34 19.01 11.64
CA PRO A 470 12.60 18.36 11.98
C PRO A 470 13.07 17.42 10.87
N TYR A 471 14.32 17.59 10.43
CA TYR A 471 14.92 16.78 9.36
C TYR A 471 14.86 15.26 9.65
N ALA A 472 15.07 14.87 10.89
CA ALA A 472 14.98 13.46 11.31
C ALA A 472 13.57 12.83 11.16
N ARG A 473 12.54 13.68 11.00
CA ARG A 473 11.15 13.25 10.88
C ARG A 473 10.62 13.39 9.46
N TRP A 474 11.13 14.36 8.76
CA TRP A 474 10.80 14.63 7.36
C TRP A 474 12.03 15.23 6.65
N PRO A 475 12.85 14.40 5.98
CA PRO A 475 14.08 14.83 5.32
C PRO A 475 13.80 15.82 4.17
N ASN A 476 13.80 17.10 4.49
CA ASN A 476 13.49 18.19 3.56
C ASN A 476 14.43 19.36 3.80
N ASN A 477 15.20 19.74 2.77
CA ASN A 477 16.14 20.87 2.79
C ASN A 477 15.64 22.09 2.00
N ASP A 478 14.35 22.15 1.70
CA ASP A 478 13.76 23.26 0.95
C ASP A 478 13.94 24.59 1.67
N LEU A 479 14.10 25.65 0.91
CA LEU A 479 14.40 27.00 1.41
C LEU A 479 13.34 27.52 2.37
N TRP A 480 12.08 27.15 2.17
CA TRP A 480 10.98 27.54 3.05
C TRP A 480 11.05 26.86 4.43
N ASN A 481 11.66 25.66 4.51
CA ASN A 481 11.79 24.89 5.75
C ASN A 481 13.00 25.31 6.61
N LEU A 482 13.90 26.12 6.06
CA LEU A 482 15.18 26.46 6.70
C LEU A 482 15.16 27.89 7.25
N LEU A 483 15.20 28.00 8.57
CA LEU A 483 14.98 29.26 9.30
C LEU A 483 16.19 29.65 10.15
N PRO A 484 16.66 30.91 10.08
CA PRO A 484 17.69 31.40 10.99
C PRO A 484 17.14 31.48 12.42
N THR A 485 17.87 30.93 13.38
CA THR A 485 17.46 30.87 14.77
C THR A 485 18.65 30.98 15.73
N LYS A 486 18.39 31.41 16.97
CA LYS A 486 19.40 31.33 18.04
C LYS A 486 19.74 29.87 18.34
N GLU A 487 21.04 29.59 18.58
CA GLU A 487 21.52 28.23 18.88
C GLU A 487 20.80 27.60 20.07
N SER A 488 20.55 28.37 21.14
CA SER A 488 19.83 27.89 22.34
C SER A 488 18.38 27.48 22.04
N ILE A 489 17.70 28.22 21.16
CA ILE A 489 16.32 27.93 20.75
C ILE A 489 16.29 26.67 19.88
N ASN A 490 17.21 26.57 18.91
CA ASN A 490 17.34 25.37 18.08
C ASN A 490 17.60 24.12 18.95
N ALA A 491 18.48 24.23 19.95
CA ALA A 491 18.75 23.13 20.89
C ALA A 491 17.52 22.74 21.71
N SER A 492 16.73 23.74 22.18
CA SER A 492 15.48 23.49 22.91
C SER A 492 14.41 22.82 22.06
N LYS A 493 14.28 23.23 20.79
CA LYS A 493 13.34 22.63 19.85
C LYS A 493 13.75 21.19 19.50
N SER A 494 15.04 20.95 19.24
CA SER A 494 15.58 19.64 18.88
C SER A 494 14.81 19.01 17.69
N ASP A 495 14.34 17.76 17.82
CA ASP A 495 13.56 17.03 16.83
C ASP A 495 12.03 17.14 17.00
N LYS A 496 11.58 18.09 17.83
CA LYS A 496 10.15 18.34 18.06
C LYS A 496 9.55 19.19 16.95
N LEU A 497 8.27 18.96 16.70
CA LEU A 497 7.49 19.77 15.76
C LEU A 497 7.04 21.09 16.42
N PRO A 498 7.17 22.27 15.78
CA PRO A 498 6.62 23.48 16.37
C PRO A 498 5.10 23.36 16.54
N SER A 499 4.57 23.76 17.69
CA SER A 499 3.12 23.80 17.92
C SER A 499 2.43 24.77 16.94
N ALA A 500 1.13 24.55 16.66
CA ALA A 500 0.37 25.43 15.78
C ALA A 500 0.38 26.88 16.30
N LEU A 501 0.27 27.04 17.63
CA LEU A 501 0.32 28.35 18.27
C LEU A 501 1.69 29.01 18.07
N LYS A 502 2.78 28.31 18.33
CA LYS A 502 4.14 28.82 18.17
C LYS A 502 4.45 29.23 16.73
N LEU A 503 4.04 28.37 15.78
CA LEU A 503 4.22 28.64 14.36
C LEU A 503 3.41 29.88 13.93
N GLY A 504 2.14 29.97 14.33
CA GLY A 504 1.29 31.13 14.06
C GLY A 504 1.84 32.43 14.65
N GLN A 505 2.36 32.42 15.89
CA GLN A 505 3.04 33.56 16.51
C GLN A 505 4.29 34.02 15.75
N SER A 506 4.95 33.09 15.05
CA SER A 506 6.17 33.34 14.29
C SER A 506 5.90 33.66 12.80
N LYS A 507 4.64 33.67 12.34
CA LYS A 507 4.26 33.90 10.94
C LYS A 507 4.97 35.09 10.31
N LYS A 508 4.89 36.23 10.95
CA LYS A 508 5.46 37.49 10.42
C LYS A 508 6.99 37.35 10.22
N GLN A 509 7.71 36.87 11.22
CA GLN A 509 9.18 36.70 11.16
C GLN A 509 9.62 35.70 10.11
N ILE A 510 8.84 34.64 9.91
CA ILE A 510 9.11 33.63 8.90
C ILE A 510 8.91 34.20 7.49
N ILE A 511 7.80 34.93 7.27
CA ILE A 511 7.52 35.55 5.97
C ILE A 511 8.54 36.65 5.67
N ASP A 512 8.84 37.54 6.65
CA ASP A 512 9.86 38.60 6.51
C ASP A 512 11.24 37.99 6.14
N TRP A 513 11.60 36.83 6.76
CA TRP A 513 12.82 36.10 6.41
C TRP A 513 12.77 35.58 4.96
N TRP A 514 11.70 34.95 4.55
CA TRP A 514 11.58 34.40 3.17
C TRP A 514 11.69 35.52 2.12
N GLN A 515 10.98 36.62 2.32
CA GLN A 515 11.02 37.76 1.41
C GLN A 515 12.45 38.33 1.31
N MET A 516 13.06 38.65 2.45
CA MET A 516 14.40 39.23 2.48
C MET A 516 15.47 38.30 1.90
N ALA A 517 15.39 37.00 2.20
CA ALA A 517 16.41 36.07 1.80
C ALA A 517 16.31 35.64 0.34
N TRP A 518 15.09 35.50 -0.19
CA TRP A 518 14.84 34.81 -1.46
C TRP A 518 14.21 35.67 -2.54
N GLU A 519 14.10 36.98 -2.37
CA GLU A 519 13.59 37.89 -3.38
C GLU A 519 14.26 37.73 -4.76
N THR A 520 15.57 37.58 -4.79
CA THR A 520 16.34 37.36 -6.03
C THR A 520 16.22 35.95 -6.59
N ASN A 521 15.88 34.98 -5.75
CA ASN A 521 15.73 33.55 -6.09
C ASN A 521 14.29 33.06 -5.85
N HIS A 522 13.30 33.97 -5.97
CA HIS A 522 11.91 33.68 -5.67
C HIS A 522 11.38 32.49 -6.47
N LYS A 523 11.75 32.36 -7.75
CA LYS A 523 11.30 31.27 -8.60
C LYS A 523 11.67 29.90 -8.04
N GLU A 524 12.90 29.73 -7.56
CA GLU A 524 13.35 28.48 -6.96
C GLU A 524 12.63 28.21 -5.62
N PHE A 525 12.53 29.24 -4.77
CA PHE A 525 11.83 29.14 -3.50
C PHE A 525 10.38 28.65 -3.67
N PHE A 526 9.62 29.29 -4.57
CA PHE A 526 8.23 28.93 -4.85
C PHE A 526 8.13 27.55 -5.51
N THR A 527 9.07 27.18 -6.42
CA THR A 527 9.09 25.84 -7.01
C THR A 527 9.25 24.73 -5.97
N GLN A 528 10.17 24.92 -5.01
CA GLN A 528 10.37 23.96 -3.93
C GLN A 528 9.13 23.87 -3.04
N ALA A 529 8.57 25.00 -2.62
CA ALA A 529 7.37 25.06 -1.79
C ALA A 529 6.15 24.41 -2.48
N ASN A 530 5.92 24.74 -3.74
CA ASN A 530 4.80 24.21 -4.52
C ASN A 530 4.85 22.69 -4.70
N LEU A 531 6.04 22.10 -4.77
CA LEU A 531 6.21 20.66 -4.87
C LEU A 531 6.05 19.95 -3.52
N SER A 532 6.58 20.54 -2.45
CA SER A 532 6.67 19.87 -1.14
C SER A 532 5.49 20.15 -0.20
N LEU A 533 4.73 21.22 -0.40
CA LEU A 533 3.62 21.58 0.45
C LEU A 533 2.26 21.24 -0.17
N PRO A 534 1.32 20.66 0.60
CA PRO A 534 0.03 20.23 0.07
C PRO A 534 -0.87 21.42 -0.26
N GLN A 535 -1.78 21.21 -1.22
CA GLN A 535 -2.88 22.12 -1.58
C GLN A 535 -2.47 23.48 -2.16
N LEU A 536 -1.21 23.68 -2.53
CA LEU A 536 -0.81 24.86 -3.29
C LEU A 536 -1.16 24.69 -4.78
N HIS A 537 -1.47 25.79 -5.44
CA HIS A 537 -1.50 25.80 -6.91
C HIS A 537 -0.07 25.74 -7.44
N ILE A 538 0.12 25.06 -8.56
CA ILE A 538 1.45 24.82 -9.15
C ILE A 538 2.21 26.14 -9.49
N ASN A 539 1.50 27.25 -9.62
CA ASN A 539 2.02 28.59 -9.88
C ASN A 539 1.75 29.54 -8.70
N CYS A 540 1.64 29.04 -7.47
CA CYS A 540 1.52 29.90 -6.30
C CYS A 540 2.79 30.76 -6.16
N ASP A 541 2.61 32.06 -5.96
CA ASP A 541 3.66 33.07 -5.75
C ASP A 541 3.40 33.93 -4.48
N SER A 542 2.53 33.46 -3.59
CA SER A 542 2.14 34.12 -2.35
C SER A 542 2.82 33.46 -1.15
N TYR A 543 3.60 34.24 -0.40
CA TYR A 543 4.23 33.76 0.85
C TYR A 543 3.21 33.41 1.93
N ASP A 544 2.06 34.08 1.97
CA ASP A 544 0.98 33.76 2.90
C ASP A 544 0.36 32.40 2.59
N ASP A 545 0.12 32.10 1.31
CA ASP A 545 -0.42 30.79 0.91
C ASP A 545 0.57 29.65 1.21
N ILE A 546 1.89 29.90 1.03
CA ILE A 546 2.92 28.96 1.45
C ILE A 546 2.88 28.71 2.96
N PHE A 547 2.70 29.79 3.76
CA PHE A 547 2.62 29.63 5.20
C PHE A 547 1.38 28.80 5.61
N GLU A 548 0.22 29.05 5.00
CA GLU A 548 -0.99 28.26 5.26
C GLU A 548 -0.81 26.78 4.84
N ALA A 549 -0.19 26.52 3.70
CA ALA A 549 0.15 25.16 3.27
C ALA A 549 1.17 24.49 4.21
N MET A 550 2.10 25.26 4.76
CA MET A 550 3.03 24.79 5.81
C MET A 550 2.27 24.39 7.08
N MET A 551 1.24 25.14 7.49
CA MET A 551 0.38 24.78 8.62
C MET A 551 -0.37 23.47 8.37
N LEU A 552 -0.86 23.23 7.15
CA LEU A 552 -1.50 21.97 6.76
C LEU A 552 -0.51 20.80 6.80
N GLN A 553 0.70 20.98 6.26
CA GLN A 553 1.74 19.97 6.30
C GLN A 553 2.18 19.65 7.74
N ARG A 554 2.26 20.66 8.60
CA ARG A 554 2.51 20.46 10.03
C ARG A 554 1.46 19.57 10.68
N ALA A 555 0.18 19.86 10.44
CA ALA A 555 -0.92 19.06 10.99
C ALA A 555 -0.84 17.61 10.52
N ARG A 556 -0.55 17.40 9.23
CA ARG A 556 -0.38 16.08 8.64
C ARG A 556 0.78 15.29 9.27
N ILE A 557 1.96 15.90 9.39
CA ILE A 557 3.14 15.22 10.00
C ILE A 557 2.83 14.86 11.45
N ARG A 558 2.19 15.77 12.22
CA ARG A 558 1.80 15.49 13.60
C ARG A 558 0.84 14.31 13.69
N GLU A 559 -0.17 14.26 12.85
CA GLU A 559 -1.18 13.20 12.85
C GLU A 559 -0.57 11.83 12.50
N ILE A 560 0.23 11.78 11.43
CA ILE A 560 0.80 10.51 10.93
C ILE A 560 1.89 9.97 11.87
N GLN A 561 2.76 10.86 12.40
CA GLN A 561 3.92 10.44 13.18
C GLN A 561 3.73 10.58 14.70
N GLN A 562 2.62 11.14 15.16
CA GLN A 562 2.32 11.36 16.60
C GLN A 562 3.45 12.10 17.32
N LEU A 563 4.01 13.15 16.69
CA LEU A 563 5.19 13.84 17.19
C LEU A 563 4.92 14.72 18.41
N GLN A 564 5.93 14.80 19.26
CA GLN A 564 5.96 15.75 20.36
C GLN A 564 6.04 17.18 19.82
N GLU A 565 5.24 18.08 20.37
CA GLU A 565 5.22 19.49 20.00
C GLU A 565 6.17 20.32 20.86
N TRP A 566 6.68 21.40 20.25
CA TRP A 566 7.51 22.44 20.88
C TRP A 566 6.83 23.80 20.78
N GLY A 567 6.85 24.58 21.88
CA GLY A 567 6.34 25.94 21.90
C GLY A 567 5.58 26.31 23.14
#